data_0132e20cef5809d5d545b4f39c4841b1
#
_entry.id   0132e20cef5809d5d545b4f39c4841b1
#
_cell.length_a   1.000
_cell.length_b   1.000
_cell.length_c   1.000
_cell.angle_alpha   90.00
_cell.angle_beta   90.00
_cell.angle_gamma   90.00
#
_symmetry.space_group_name_H-M   'P 1'
#
loop_
_entity.id
_entity.type
_entity.pdbx_description
1 polymer ?
#
loop_
_entity_poly.entity_id
_entity_poly.type
_entity_poly.pdbx_seq_one_letter_code
_entity_poly.pdbx_strand_id
1 'polypeptide(L)'
;MNNSGRGNATDAKDKAHSEPLVAVVDDDDLMRRSTRRLLRSTGLRAEAFASAEEFLMSGLVTEAACLVLDLRMPGMNGPQLQQHLVETSNPIPIIFLSAHSTADDERKALAAGAVQFLQKPVSKDVLLHAIRDALNPPGNN
;
A
#
# COMPACT_ATOMS: atom_id res chain seq x y z
N MET A 1 21.85 -34.77 1.14
CA MET A 1 22.85 -34.25 0.33
C MET A 1 22.34 -33.21 -0.58
N ASN A 2 21.42 -33.47 -1.39
CA ASN A 2 20.90 -32.50 -2.31
C ASN A 2 20.06 -31.42 -1.67
N ASN A 3 19.91 -31.50 -0.38
CA ASN A 3 19.06 -30.55 0.32
C ASN A 3 19.61 -29.14 0.27
N SER A 4 20.92 -28.98 0.15
CA SER A 4 21.49 -27.63 0.14
C SER A 4 21.03 -26.83 -1.08
N GLY A 5 20.99 -27.46 -2.24
CA GLY A 5 20.54 -26.78 -3.44
C GLY A 5 19.08 -26.41 -3.37
N ARG A 6 18.26 -27.34 -2.88
CA ARG A 6 16.84 -27.07 -2.72
C ARG A 6 16.60 -26.03 -1.63
N GLY A 7 17.36 -26.10 -0.56
CA GLY A 7 17.25 -25.12 0.48
C GLY A 7 17.52 -23.72 -0.01
N ASN A 8 18.55 -23.56 -0.83
CA ASN A 8 18.89 -22.25 -1.38
C ASN A 8 17.78 -21.72 -2.27
N ALA A 9 17.22 -22.56 -3.12
CA ALA A 9 16.14 -22.13 -4.00
C ALA A 9 14.91 -21.74 -3.18
N THR A 10 14.60 -22.50 -2.15
CA THR A 10 13.48 -22.20 -1.27
C THR A 10 13.73 -20.91 -0.51
N ASP A 11 14.93 -20.71 -0.02
CA ASP A 11 15.27 -19.49 0.71
C ASP A 11 15.12 -18.27 -0.16
N ALA A 12 15.52 -18.32 -1.42
CA ALA A 12 15.36 -17.21 -2.32
C ALA A 12 13.90 -16.89 -2.56
N LYS A 13 13.06 -17.92 -2.73
CA LYS A 13 11.63 -17.71 -2.87
C LYS A 13 11.01 -17.15 -1.61
N ASP A 14 11.36 -17.70 -0.48
CA ASP A 14 10.84 -17.24 0.80
C ASP A 14 11.24 -15.80 1.05
N LYS A 15 12.45 -15.43 0.70
CA LYS A 15 12.92 -14.06 0.85
C LYS A 15 12.09 -13.11 -0.01
N ALA A 16 11.81 -13.48 -1.25
CA ALA A 16 10.98 -12.66 -2.13
C ALA A 16 9.58 -12.51 -1.57
N HIS A 17 9.01 -13.58 -1.02
CA HIS A 17 7.68 -13.54 -0.42
C HIS A 17 7.65 -12.83 0.93
N SER A 18 8.76 -12.84 1.65
CA SER A 18 8.82 -12.22 2.97
C SER A 18 9.06 -10.73 2.91
N GLU A 19 9.47 -10.20 1.76
CA GLU A 19 9.64 -8.75 1.64
C GLU A 19 8.28 -8.06 1.75
N PRO A 20 8.24 -6.92 2.46
CA PRO A 20 6.97 -6.21 2.64
C PRO A 20 6.37 -5.81 1.30
N LEU A 21 5.09 -6.05 1.15
CA LEU A 21 4.36 -5.69 -0.05
C LEU A 21 3.67 -4.36 0.14
N VAL A 22 3.90 -3.44 -0.77
CA VAL A 22 3.16 -2.19 -0.85
C VAL A 22 2.08 -2.35 -1.92
N ALA A 23 0.83 -2.22 -1.52
CA ALA A 23 -0.28 -2.25 -2.47
C ALA A 23 -0.62 -0.83 -2.85
N VAL A 24 -0.85 -0.58 -4.13
CA VAL A 24 -1.24 0.73 -4.65
C VAL A 24 -2.63 0.58 -5.26
N VAL A 25 -3.59 1.35 -4.76
CA VAL A 25 -4.96 1.32 -5.28
C VAL A 25 -5.32 2.72 -5.77
N ASP A 26 -5.45 2.88 -7.08
CA ASP A 26 -5.70 4.16 -7.71
C ASP A 26 -6.36 3.91 -9.06
N ASP A 27 -7.49 4.55 -9.32
CA ASP A 27 -8.20 4.35 -10.58
C ASP A 27 -7.57 5.13 -11.74
N ASP A 28 -6.66 6.06 -11.48
CA ASP A 28 -5.94 6.77 -12.51
C ASP A 28 -4.80 5.88 -13.02
N ASP A 29 -4.91 5.46 -14.28
CA ASP A 29 -3.97 4.51 -14.87
C ASP A 29 -2.53 5.03 -14.84
N LEU A 30 -2.33 6.29 -15.19
CA LEU A 30 -0.99 6.87 -15.24
C LEU A 30 -0.37 6.95 -13.84
N MET A 31 -1.12 7.45 -12.87
CA MET A 31 -0.65 7.54 -11.48
C MET A 31 -0.35 6.16 -10.92
N ARG A 32 -1.24 5.21 -11.16
CA ARG A 32 -1.07 3.85 -10.65
C ARG A 32 0.22 3.23 -11.17
N ARG A 33 0.44 3.33 -12.46
CA ARG A 33 1.61 2.73 -13.10
C ARG A 33 2.90 3.46 -12.71
N SER A 34 2.84 4.77 -12.64
CA SER A 34 4.01 5.57 -12.24
C SER A 34 4.42 5.28 -10.79
N THR A 35 3.44 5.19 -9.90
CA THR A 35 3.71 4.90 -8.50
C THR A 35 4.32 3.52 -8.34
N ARG A 36 3.73 2.52 -9.01
CA ARG A 36 4.26 1.16 -8.96
C ARG A 36 5.70 1.11 -9.47
N ARG A 37 5.96 1.77 -10.59
CA ARG A 37 7.31 1.79 -11.18
C ARG A 37 8.31 2.44 -10.22
N LEU A 38 7.92 3.56 -9.63
CA LEU A 38 8.77 4.24 -8.67
C LEU A 38 9.13 3.33 -7.50
N LEU A 39 8.14 2.69 -6.91
CA LEU A 39 8.37 1.84 -5.75
C LEU A 39 9.30 0.66 -6.11
N ARG A 40 9.07 0.04 -7.24
CA ARG A 40 9.90 -1.08 -7.68
C ARG A 40 11.32 -0.64 -7.97
N SER A 41 11.51 0.58 -8.47
CA SER A 41 12.84 1.10 -8.76
C SER A 41 13.69 1.28 -7.50
N THR A 42 13.05 1.37 -6.35
CA THR A 42 13.77 1.50 -5.07
C THR A 42 13.95 0.17 -4.36
N GLY A 43 13.57 -0.94 -5.02
CA GLY A 43 13.71 -2.27 -4.43
C GLY A 43 12.52 -2.73 -3.63
N LEU A 44 11.46 -1.93 -3.56
CA LEU A 44 10.25 -2.32 -2.83
C LEU A 44 9.41 -3.27 -3.67
N ARG A 45 8.76 -4.23 -3.01
CA ARG A 45 7.78 -5.08 -3.64
C ARG A 45 6.48 -4.30 -3.74
N ALA A 46 5.97 -4.10 -4.95
CA ALA A 46 4.79 -3.28 -5.16
C ALA A 46 3.85 -3.92 -6.18
N GLU A 47 2.56 -3.97 -5.85
CA GLU A 47 1.52 -4.40 -6.76
C GLU A 47 0.45 -3.32 -6.82
N ALA A 48 -0.15 -3.14 -7.98
CA ALA A 48 -1.06 -2.04 -8.22
C ALA A 48 -2.41 -2.55 -8.72
N PHE A 49 -3.46 -1.88 -8.29
CA PHE A 49 -4.84 -2.27 -8.56
C PHE A 49 -5.65 -1.05 -8.99
N ALA A 50 -6.54 -1.25 -9.95
CA ALA A 50 -7.34 -0.17 -10.51
C ALA A 50 -8.55 0.18 -9.64
N SER A 51 -8.89 -0.66 -8.68
CA SER A 51 -10.05 -0.45 -7.81
C SER A 51 -9.86 -1.15 -6.48
N ALA A 52 -10.64 -0.71 -5.50
CA ALA A 52 -10.65 -1.38 -4.20
C ALA A 52 -11.12 -2.82 -4.33
N GLU A 53 -12.13 -3.05 -5.18
CA GLU A 53 -12.65 -4.39 -5.41
C GLU A 53 -11.59 -5.32 -5.98
N GLU A 54 -10.80 -4.81 -6.93
CA GLU A 54 -9.71 -5.59 -7.52
C GLU A 54 -8.68 -5.98 -6.47
N PHE A 55 -8.33 -5.05 -5.59
CA PHE A 55 -7.40 -5.34 -4.51
C PHE A 55 -7.96 -6.41 -3.58
N LEU A 56 -9.23 -6.27 -3.18
CA LEU A 56 -9.84 -7.23 -2.26
C LEU A 56 -9.92 -8.64 -2.87
N MET A 57 -10.06 -8.75 -4.18
CA MET A 57 -10.15 -10.03 -4.86
C MET A 57 -8.80 -10.60 -5.26
N SER A 58 -7.72 -9.86 -5.04
CA SER A 58 -6.40 -10.25 -5.52
C SER A 58 -5.75 -11.39 -4.76
N GLY A 59 -6.21 -11.65 -3.54
CA GLY A 59 -5.55 -12.61 -2.65
C GLY A 59 -4.34 -12.03 -1.94
N LEU A 60 -4.06 -10.73 -2.10
CA LEU A 60 -2.86 -10.12 -1.52
C LEU A 60 -3.15 -9.27 -0.28
N VAL A 61 -4.42 -9.21 0.16
CA VAL A 61 -4.79 -8.35 1.28
C VAL A 61 -4.00 -8.69 2.55
N THR A 62 -3.85 -9.98 2.83
CA THR A 62 -3.13 -10.41 4.04
C THR A 62 -1.62 -10.23 3.93
N GLU A 63 -1.10 -10.06 2.72
CA GLU A 63 0.33 -9.84 2.51
C GLU A 63 0.71 -8.37 2.53
N ALA A 64 -0.26 -7.48 2.31
CA ALA A 64 0.03 -6.07 2.19
C ALA A 64 0.50 -5.49 3.51
N ALA A 65 1.69 -4.92 3.50
CA ALA A 65 2.29 -4.29 4.68
C ALA A 65 2.04 -2.79 4.69
N CYS A 66 1.64 -2.23 3.56
CA CYS A 66 1.30 -0.82 3.42
C CYS A 66 0.38 -0.65 2.22
N LEU A 67 -0.55 0.26 2.32
CA LEU A 67 -1.52 0.53 1.25
C LEU A 67 -1.46 2.01 0.89
N VAL A 68 -1.12 2.30 -0.36
CA VAL A 68 -1.19 3.65 -0.91
C VAL A 68 -2.53 3.74 -1.65
N LEU A 69 -3.42 4.58 -1.16
CA LEU A 69 -4.84 4.52 -1.50
C LEU A 69 -5.36 5.87 -1.96
N ASP A 70 -5.97 5.89 -3.13
CA ASP A 70 -6.67 7.09 -3.59
C ASP A 70 -7.97 7.26 -2.83
N LEU A 71 -8.31 8.51 -2.55
CA LEU A 71 -9.51 8.82 -1.78
C LEU A 71 -10.79 8.58 -2.59
N ARG A 72 -10.79 8.99 -3.85
CA ARG A 72 -12.01 8.97 -4.67
C ARG A 72 -11.84 8.04 -5.86
N MET A 73 -12.68 7.01 -5.89
CA MET A 73 -12.68 6.02 -6.97
C MET A 73 -14.12 5.59 -7.23
N PRO A 74 -14.45 5.20 -8.46
CA PRO A 74 -15.76 4.61 -8.73
C PRO A 74 -15.94 3.32 -7.93
N GLY A 75 -17.17 3.01 -7.58
CA GLY A 75 -17.46 1.84 -6.76
C GLY A 75 -17.05 2.11 -5.32
N MET A 76 -16.31 1.19 -4.72
CA MET A 76 -15.83 1.37 -3.35
C MET A 76 -14.74 2.44 -3.34
N ASN A 77 -14.95 3.52 -2.59
CA ASN A 77 -13.95 4.60 -2.49
C ASN A 77 -12.94 4.29 -1.39
N GLY A 78 -11.94 5.18 -1.23
CA GLY A 78 -10.87 4.98 -0.27
C GLY A 78 -11.36 4.80 1.17
N PRO A 79 -12.18 5.72 1.68
CA PRO A 79 -12.71 5.57 3.05
C PRO A 79 -13.54 4.30 3.25
N GLN A 80 -14.27 3.88 2.22
CA GLN A 80 -15.03 2.62 2.31
C GLN A 80 -14.10 1.41 2.38
N LEU A 81 -13.02 1.42 1.61
CA LEU A 81 -12.03 0.35 1.70
C LEU A 81 -11.37 0.35 3.08
N GLN A 82 -11.02 1.52 3.60
CA GLN A 82 -10.45 1.66 4.94
C GLN A 82 -11.38 1.02 5.97
N GLN A 83 -12.67 1.34 5.90
CA GLN A 83 -13.66 0.80 6.83
C GLN A 83 -13.78 -0.72 6.68
N HIS A 84 -13.78 -1.21 5.45
CA HIS A 84 -13.88 -2.64 5.17
C HIS A 84 -12.70 -3.40 5.79
N LEU A 85 -11.49 -2.84 5.67
CA LEU A 85 -10.31 -3.48 6.25
C LEU A 85 -10.37 -3.53 7.77
N VAL A 86 -10.90 -2.47 8.40
CA VAL A 86 -11.11 -2.49 9.85
C VAL A 86 -12.11 -3.57 10.21
N GLU A 87 -13.24 -3.62 9.51
CA GLU A 87 -14.31 -4.58 9.81
C GLU A 87 -13.91 -6.02 9.59
N THR A 88 -12.97 -6.26 8.69
CA THR A 88 -12.49 -7.63 8.40
C THR A 88 -11.19 -7.96 9.12
N SER A 89 -10.76 -7.10 10.04
CA SER A 89 -9.56 -7.32 10.87
C SER A 89 -8.27 -7.45 10.04
N ASN A 90 -8.15 -6.60 9.04
CA ASN A 90 -6.93 -6.51 8.22
C ASN A 90 -6.26 -5.15 8.46
N PRO A 91 -5.49 -5.00 9.54
CA PRO A 91 -4.95 -3.69 9.94
C PRO A 91 -3.74 -3.30 9.09
N ILE A 92 -3.98 -2.88 7.86
CA ILE A 92 -2.91 -2.46 6.97
C ILE A 92 -2.68 -0.95 7.14
N PRO A 93 -1.45 -0.49 7.38
CA PRO A 93 -1.16 0.94 7.40
C PRO A 93 -1.53 1.60 6.08
N ILE A 94 -2.35 2.64 6.12
CA ILE A 94 -2.87 3.30 4.93
C ILE A 94 -2.26 4.69 4.79
N ILE A 95 -1.72 4.97 3.61
CA ILE A 95 -1.31 6.30 3.20
C ILE A 95 -2.29 6.72 2.11
N PHE A 96 -3.10 7.74 2.38
CA PHE A 96 -3.96 8.30 1.34
C PHE A 96 -3.14 9.23 0.45
N LEU A 97 -3.43 9.18 -0.84
CA LEU A 97 -2.80 10.04 -1.84
C LEU A 97 -3.89 10.55 -2.76
N SER A 98 -4.27 11.81 -2.62
CA SER A 98 -5.45 12.36 -3.27
C SER A 98 -5.19 13.68 -3.96
N ALA A 99 -5.84 13.89 -5.11
CA ALA A 99 -5.70 15.13 -5.89
C ALA A 99 -6.64 16.21 -5.40
N HIS A 100 -7.87 15.85 -5.04
CA HIS A 100 -8.92 16.82 -4.69
C HIS A 100 -9.53 16.43 -3.35
N SER A 101 -8.89 16.86 -2.28
CA SER A 101 -9.36 16.54 -0.94
C SER A 101 -9.53 17.83 -0.14
N THR A 102 -10.36 17.74 0.88
CA THR A 102 -10.59 18.83 1.80
C THR A 102 -9.91 18.54 3.14
N ALA A 103 -9.80 19.57 3.98
CA ALA A 103 -9.29 19.37 5.34
C ALA A 103 -10.16 18.38 6.11
N ASP A 104 -11.46 18.36 5.82
CA ASP A 104 -12.37 17.42 6.47
C ASP A 104 -12.09 15.97 6.04
N ASP A 105 -11.81 15.78 4.75
CA ASP A 105 -11.43 14.46 4.24
C ASP A 105 -10.19 13.95 4.97
N GLU A 106 -9.19 14.80 5.11
CA GLU A 106 -7.94 14.44 5.78
C GLU A 106 -8.19 14.09 7.25
N ARG A 107 -8.94 14.95 7.93
CA ARG A 107 -9.25 14.74 9.34
C ARG A 107 -9.97 13.41 9.57
N LYS A 108 -10.95 13.12 8.72
CA LYS A 108 -11.70 11.87 8.85
C LYS A 108 -10.84 10.65 8.59
N ALA A 109 -9.98 10.72 7.57
CA ALA A 109 -9.10 9.61 7.23
C ALA A 109 -8.13 9.30 8.38
N LEU A 110 -7.52 10.35 8.95
CA LEU A 110 -6.59 10.17 10.05
C LEU A 110 -7.31 9.69 11.31
N ALA A 111 -8.51 10.20 11.58
CA ALA A 111 -9.30 9.75 12.71
C ALA A 111 -9.69 8.28 12.58
N ALA A 112 -9.86 7.79 11.36
CA ALA A 112 -10.20 6.39 11.09
C ALA A 112 -8.96 5.49 11.05
N GLY A 113 -7.76 6.03 11.29
CA GLY A 113 -6.57 5.23 11.46
C GLY A 113 -5.53 5.31 10.34
N ALA A 114 -5.74 6.15 9.32
CA ALA A 114 -4.73 6.31 8.28
C ALA A 114 -3.44 6.87 8.91
N VAL A 115 -2.29 6.40 8.44
CA VAL A 115 -1.03 6.84 9.01
C VAL A 115 -0.54 8.14 8.39
N GLN A 116 -0.92 8.41 7.14
CA GLN A 116 -0.56 9.64 6.45
C GLN A 116 -1.65 10.01 5.46
N PHE A 117 -1.75 11.30 5.17
CA PHE A 117 -2.64 11.81 4.13
C PHE A 117 -1.85 12.81 3.29
N LEU A 118 -1.58 12.46 2.04
CA LEU A 118 -0.76 13.26 1.15
C LEU A 118 -1.59 13.79 -0.01
N GLN A 119 -1.28 14.98 -0.46
CA GLN A 119 -1.97 15.60 -1.59
C GLN A 119 -1.14 15.47 -2.85
N LYS A 120 -1.78 15.14 -3.96
CA LYS A 120 -1.14 15.13 -5.27
C LYS A 120 -1.03 16.56 -5.79
N PRO A 121 0.05 16.93 -6.47
CA PRO A 121 1.21 16.11 -6.75
C PRO A 121 2.11 16.01 -5.52
N VAL A 122 2.65 14.83 -5.27
CA VAL A 122 3.57 14.59 -4.16
C VAL A 122 4.94 14.27 -4.73
N SER A 123 6.01 14.74 -4.08
CA SER A 123 7.35 14.39 -4.52
C SER A 123 7.62 12.92 -4.20
N LYS A 124 8.48 12.29 -5.02
CA LYS A 124 8.83 10.91 -4.79
C LYS A 124 9.47 10.72 -3.42
N ASP A 125 10.26 11.69 -2.98
CA ASP A 125 10.94 11.57 -1.68
C ASP A 125 9.96 11.58 -0.53
N VAL A 126 8.93 12.44 -0.59
CA VAL A 126 7.91 12.50 0.44
C VAL A 126 7.12 11.20 0.48
N LEU A 127 6.74 10.68 -0.70
CA LEU A 127 5.98 9.43 -0.76
C LEU A 127 6.81 8.25 -0.25
N LEU A 128 8.05 8.14 -0.68
CA LEU A 128 8.93 7.05 -0.24
C LEU A 128 9.18 7.11 1.26
N HIS A 129 9.35 8.32 1.80
CA HIS A 129 9.54 8.48 3.24
C HIS A 129 8.32 8.01 4.01
N ALA A 130 7.13 8.39 3.55
CA ALA A 130 5.88 7.98 4.19
C ALA A 130 5.73 6.46 4.16
N ILE A 131 6.07 5.83 3.04
CA ILE A 131 5.97 4.38 2.90
C ILE A 131 6.97 3.69 3.84
N ARG A 132 8.21 4.17 3.89
CA ARG A 132 9.21 3.58 4.78
C ARG A 132 8.81 3.70 6.24
N ASP A 133 8.24 4.84 6.62
CA ASP A 133 7.73 5.00 7.99
C ASP A 133 6.59 4.02 8.26
N ALA A 134 5.71 3.80 7.29
CA ALA A 134 4.60 2.87 7.45
C ALA A 134 5.10 1.42 7.58
N LEU A 135 6.14 1.07 6.82
CA LEU A 135 6.71 -0.28 6.85
C LEU A 135 7.55 -0.53 8.09
N ASN A 136 8.03 0.52 8.72
CA ASN A 136 8.94 0.43 9.85
C ASN A 136 8.59 1.52 10.87
N PRO A 137 7.43 1.36 11.56
CA PRO A 137 6.94 2.44 12.43
C PRO A 137 7.90 2.77 13.56
N PRO A 138 7.99 4.05 13.91
CA PRO A 138 8.79 4.46 15.08
C PRO A 138 8.26 3.79 16.35
N GLY A 139 9.15 3.43 17.24
CA GLY A 139 8.77 2.79 18.48
C GLY A 139 8.66 1.28 18.41
N ASN A 140 8.83 0.74 17.21
CA ASN A 140 8.80 -0.70 17.00
C ASN A 140 10.20 -1.30 16.98
N ASN A 141 11.14 -0.57 17.47
CA ASN A 141 12.54 -0.99 17.46
C ASN A 141 12.92 -1.78 18.67
#